data_ac0f2aee428dd52788a5ffcb443b1155
#
_entry.id   ac0f2aee428dd52788a5ffcb443b1155
#
_cell.length_a   1.000
_cell.length_b   1.000
_cell.length_c   1.000
_cell.angle_alpha   90.00
_cell.angle_beta   90.00
_cell.angle_gamma   90.00
#
_symmetry.space_group_name_H-M   'P 1'
#
loop_
_entity.id
_entity.type
_entity.pdbx_description
1 polymer ?
#
loop_
_entity_poly.entity_id
_entity_poly.type
_entity_poly.pdbx_seq_one_letter_code
_entity_poly.pdbx_strand_id
1 'polypeptide(L)'
;MTLPHIPDPLPGDAAAADALPVVIIPRAHDLGGFEVRRALPSAQRQMIGPFIFFDQFGPITMQAGQGQDVRPHPHIGLSTVTWLFDGVMFHRDSLGSEQQIAPGELNWMTAGKGIVHSERTPALERARTRQVFGIQSWVALPKAHEETKPTFEHVATSALPLLSDHGREVRVVAGSIYGATSPVKTHSELFYADVKLRAGTKLPLPVEHEERGIYIAEIGKAHV
;
A
#
# COMPACT_ATOMS: atom_id res chain seq x y z
N MET A 1 -22.40 2.75 5.61
CA MET A 1 -22.49 2.25 4.22
C MET A 1 -22.21 0.76 4.29
N THR A 2 -23.11 -0.08 3.76
CA THR A 2 -23.01 -1.53 3.83
C THR A 2 -22.10 -2.02 2.70
N LEU A 3 -21.15 -2.91 3.01
CA LEU A 3 -20.32 -3.54 1.98
C LEU A 3 -21.15 -4.53 1.14
N PRO A 4 -20.86 -4.68 -0.16
CA PRO A 4 -21.58 -5.56 -1.05
C PRO A 4 -21.51 -7.03 -0.57
N HIS A 5 -22.57 -7.78 -0.80
CA HIS A 5 -22.65 -9.20 -0.51
C HIS A 5 -22.78 -10.00 -1.81
N ILE A 6 -21.97 -11.05 -1.94
CA ILE A 6 -22.08 -12.01 -3.05
C ILE A 6 -22.39 -13.38 -2.46
N PRO A 7 -23.36 -14.14 -3.04
CA PRO A 7 -23.62 -15.51 -2.64
C PRO A 7 -22.39 -16.39 -2.83
N ASP A 8 -22.32 -17.48 -2.08
CA ASP A 8 -21.25 -18.45 -2.23
C ASP A 8 -21.25 -19.04 -3.65
N PRO A 9 -20.07 -19.20 -4.29
CA PRO A 9 -19.99 -19.92 -5.55
C PRO A 9 -20.45 -21.36 -5.32
N LEU A 10 -21.27 -21.87 -6.24
CA LEU A 10 -21.72 -23.26 -6.19
C LEU A 10 -20.58 -24.19 -6.64
N PRO A 11 -20.54 -25.45 -6.16
CA PRO A 11 -19.62 -26.45 -6.68
C PRO A 11 -19.79 -26.60 -8.20
N GLY A 12 -18.71 -26.37 -8.96
CA GLY A 12 -18.74 -26.38 -10.42
C GLY A 12 -18.84 -25.01 -11.10
N ASP A 13 -18.90 -23.92 -10.36
CA ASP A 13 -18.73 -22.56 -10.87
C ASP A 13 -17.28 -22.39 -11.37
N ALA A 14 -17.07 -22.59 -12.68
CA ALA A 14 -15.78 -22.40 -13.34
C ALA A 14 -15.23 -20.98 -13.16
N ALA A 15 -16.09 -20.00 -12.93
CA ALA A 15 -15.74 -18.61 -12.72
C ALA A 15 -14.86 -18.36 -11.47
N ALA A 16 -14.85 -19.26 -10.49
CA ALA A 16 -14.05 -19.07 -9.29
C ALA A 16 -12.57 -19.46 -9.46
N ALA A 17 -12.26 -20.43 -10.30
CA ALA A 17 -10.87 -20.88 -10.54
C ALA A 17 -10.17 -20.03 -11.62
N ASP A 18 -10.91 -19.55 -12.61
CA ASP A 18 -10.39 -18.72 -13.72
C ASP A 18 -10.31 -17.23 -13.37
N ALA A 19 -10.77 -16.85 -12.18
CA ALA A 19 -10.82 -15.44 -11.73
C ALA A 19 -9.43 -14.82 -11.45
N LEU A 20 -8.37 -15.64 -11.31
CA LEU A 20 -7.00 -15.19 -11.04
C LEU A 20 -6.08 -15.56 -12.21
N PRO A 21 -6.03 -14.75 -13.29
CA PRO A 21 -5.24 -15.07 -14.48
C PRO A 21 -3.73 -15.10 -14.21
N VAL A 22 -3.27 -14.41 -13.17
CA VAL A 22 -1.85 -14.33 -12.80
C VAL A 22 -1.70 -14.41 -11.28
N VAL A 23 -0.83 -15.31 -10.81
CA VAL A 23 -0.39 -15.39 -9.42
C VAL A 23 1.10 -15.06 -9.37
N ILE A 24 1.43 -13.99 -8.64
CA ILE A 24 2.81 -13.53 -8.46
C ILE A 24 3.29 -13.95 -7.07
N ILE A 25 4.38 -14.68 -7.03
CA ILE A 25 5.11 -14.94 -5.77
C ILE A 25 6.15 -13.85 -5.61
N PRO A 26 6.04 -12.97 -4.57
CA PRO A 26 6.99 -11.89 -4.36
C PRO A 26 8.41 -12.41 -4.17
N ARG A 27 9.40 -11.66 -4.71
CA ARG A 27 10.82 -12.00 -4.60
C ARG A 27 11.47 -11.16 -3.50
N ALA A 28 12.35 -11.81 -2.73
CA ALA A 28 13.17 -11.13 -1.74
C ALA A 28 14.23 -10.24 -2.41
N HIS A 29 14.38 -9.02 -1.91
CA HIS A 29 15.41 -8.07 -2.29
C HIS A 29 16.04 -7.45 -1.05
N ASP A 30 17.36 -7.55 -0.90
CA ASP A 30 18.10 -6.85 0.14
C ASP A 30 18.34 -5.39 -0.26
N LEU A 31 17.92 -4.47 0.59
CA LEU A 31 18.10 -3.02 0.42
C LEU A 31 19.26 -2.45 1.27
N GLY A 32 20.17 -3.32 1.72
CA GLY A 32 21.33 -2.91 2.49
C GLY A 32 21.04 -2.76 3.98
N GLY A 33 20.55 -3.83 4.61
CA GLY A 33 20.27 -3.90 6.04
C GLY A 33 18.84 -4.32 6.40
N PHE A 34 17.97 -4.43 5.42
CA PHE A 34 16.65 -5.04 5.54
C PHE A 34 16.17 -5.59 4.19
N GLU A 35 15.37 -6.64 4.26
CA GLU A 35 14.80 -7.31 3.09
C GLU A 35 13.38 -6.82 2.82
N VAL A 36 13.05 -6.69 1.53
CA VAL A 36 11.70 -6.45 1.06
C VAL A 36 11.22 -7.61 0.18
N ARG A 37 9.92 -7.80 0.10
CA ARG A 37 9.27 -8.75 -0.80
C ARG A 37 8.61 -7.97 -1.93
N ARG A 38 9.22 -8.03 -3.12
CA ARG A 38 8.76 -7.30 -4.31
C ARG A 38 7.76 -8.11 -5.10
N ALA A 39 6.53 -7.59 -5.20
CA ALA A 39 5.47 -8.14 -6.04
C ALA A 39 5.45 -7.50 -7.45
N LEU A 40 5.69 -6.19 -7.53
CA LEU A 40 5.77 -5.44 -8.78
C LEU A 40 7.06 -4.62 -8.85
N PRO A 41 7.69 -4.51 -10.04
CA PRO A 41 7.39 -5.26 -11.26
C PRO A 41 7.80 -6.73 -11.17
N SER A 42 7.10 -7.59 -11.88
CA SER A 42 7.47 -9.00 -12.05
C SER A 42 7.56 -9.37 -13.53
N ALA A 43 8.20 -10.51 -13.85
CA ALA A 43 8.26 -11.00 -15.23
C ALA A 43 6.87 -11.35 -15.78
N GLN A 44 5.92 -11.71 -14.92
CA GLN A 44 4.55 -12.05 -15.30
C GLN A 44 3.65 -10.83 -15.47
N ARG A 45 3.92 -9.76 -14.72
CA ARG A 45 3.13 -8.53 -14.72
C ARG A 45 4.00 -7.34 -14.34
N GLN A 46 4.09 -6.35 -15.20
CA GLN A 46 4.91 -5.16 -14.94
C GLN A 46 4.18 -4.16 -14.04
N MET A 47 2.86 -4.06 -14.18
CA MET A 47 2.02 -3.11 -13.46
C MET A 47 0.59 -3.64 -13.33
N ILE A 48 -0.18 -3.08 -12.41
CA ILE A 48 -1.62 -3.28 -12.24
C ILE A 48 -2.27 -1.90 -12.18
N GLY A 49 -3.08 -1.54 -13.18
CA GLY A 49 -3.52 -0.17 -13.35
C GLY A 49 -2.30 0.76 -13.33
N PRO A 50 -2.30 1.85 -12.57
CA PRO A 50 -1.15 2.75 -12.46
C PRO A 50 -0.07 2.29 -11.48
N PHE A 51 -0.27 1.19 -10.73
CA PHE A 51 0.70 0.67 -9.76
C PHE A 51 1.84 -0.05 -10.49
N ILE A 52 3.04 0.54 -10.47
CA ILE A 52 4.25 0.06 -11.16
C ILE A 52 5.28 -0.56 -10.22
N PHE A 53 5.07 -0.42 -8.92
CA PHE A 53 5.97 -0.95 -7.90
C PHE A 53 5.18 -1.29 -6.64
N PHE A 54 5.53 -2.44 -6.02
CA PHE A 54 4.88 -2.88 -4.80
C PHE A 54 5.84 -3.75 -3.98
N ASP A 55 6.33 -3.21 -2.88
CA ASP A 55 7.22 -3.88 -1.93
C ASP A 55 6.57 -3.97 -0.55
N GLN A 56 6.60 -5.16 0.01
CA GLN A 56 6.34 -5.37 1.43
C GLN A 56 7.67 -5.42 2.18
N PHE A 57 7.79 -4.69 3.27
CA PHE A 57 8.84 -4.83 4.25
C PHE A 57 8.26 -5.36 5.56
N GLY A 58 8.96 -6.32 6.19
CA GLY A 58 8.48 -6.99 7.39
C GLY A 58 7.32 -7.99 7.14
N PRO A 59 6.65 -8.45 8.25
CA PRO A 59 6.93 -8.09 9.65
C PRO A 59 8.32 -8.53 10.10
N ILE A 60 9.06 -7.61 10.71
CA ILE A 60 10.40 -7.87 11.24
C ILE A 60 10.59 -7.20 12.60
N THR A 61 11.24 -7.91 13.54
CA THR A 61 11.65 -7.31 14.81
C THR A 61 13.02 -6.66 14.65
N MET A 62 13.08 -5.34 14.79
CA MET A 62 14.32 -4.58 14.85
C MET A 62 14.74 -4.35 16.30
N GLN A 63 15.99 -4.69 16.62
CA GLN A 63 16.57 -4.48 17.94
C GLN A 63 16.88 -3.00 18.17
N ALA A 64 17.01 -2.61 19.44
CA ALA A 64 17.50 -1.27 19.78
C ALA A 64 18.84 -0.97 19.07
N GLY A 65 18.94 0.23 18.51
CA GLY A 65 20.08 0.67 17.69
C GLY A 65 19.90 0.41 16.19
N GLN A 66 19.10 -0.56 15.79
CA GLN A 66 18.81 -0.82 14.37
C GLN A 66 17.78 0.17 13.81
N GLY A 67 17.81 0.39 12.50
CA GLY A 67 16.85 1.23 11.79
C GLY A 67 16.68 0.83 10.33
N GLN A 68 15.53 1.13 9.81
CA GLN A 68 15.25 1.11 8.38
C GLN A 68 15.49 2.52 7.86
N ASP A 69 16.56 2.70 7.08
CA ASP A 69 16.96 3.99 6.55
C ASP A 69 17.15 3.92 5.04
N VAL A 70 16.27 4.60 4.33
CA VAL A 70 16.42 4.83 2.91
C VAL A 70 17.05 6.21 2.73
N ARG A 71 18.27 6.24 2.17
CA ARG A 71 19.05 7.47 1.95
C ARG A 71 18.34 8.40 0.97
N PRO A 72 18.73 9.69 0.90
CA PRO A 72 18.20 10.61 -0.09
C PRO A 72 18.32 10.05 -1.51
N HIS A 73 17.19 10.01 -2.20
CA HIS A 73 17.08 9.52 -3.59
C HIS A 73 15.95 10.26 -4.32
N PRO A 74 16.05 10.43 -5.66
CA PRO A 74 15.08 11.16 -6.45
C PRO A 74 13.96 10.26 -6.99
N HIS A 75 12.78 10.88 -7.19
CA HIS A 75 11.69 10.34 -8.00
C HIS A 75 11.23 11.37 -9.03
N ILE A 76 10.71 10.91 -10.17
CA ILE A 76 10.18 11.70 -11.26
C ILE A 76 9.03 10.91 -11.94
N GLY A 77 7.98 11.59 -12.39
CA GLY A 77 6.90 11.03 -13.20
C GLY A 77 6.00 10.02 -12.47
N LEU A 78 6.06 9.96 -11.13
CA LEU A 78 5.28 9.01 -10.34
C LEU A 78 4.87 9.62 -8.98
N SER A 79 4.03 8.91 -8.26
CA SER A 79 3.80 9.14 -6.83
C SER A 79 4.29 7.93 -6.02
N THR A 80 4.87 8.18 -4.82
CA THR A 80 5.18 7.14 -3.84
C THR A 80 4.11 7.09 -2.78
N VAL A 81 3.82 5.88 -2.30
CA VAL A 81 2.77 5.61 -1.30
C VAL A 81 3.38 4.78 -0.19
N THR A 82 3.40 5.30 1.02
CA THR A 82 3.83 4.57 2.21
C THR A 82 2.61 4.23 3.06
N TRP A 83 2.43 2.95 3.37
CA TRP A 83 1.38 2.43 4.23
C TRP A 83 1.97 1.50 5.29
N LEU A 84 1.77 1.82 6.56
CA LEU A 84 2.31 1.02 7.67
C LEU A 84 1.21 0.21 8.36
N PHE A 85 1.54 -1.04 8.68
CA PHE A 85 0.77 -1.90 9.57
C PHE A 85 1.35 -1.87 11.00
N ASP A 86 2.70 -1.69 11.12
CA ASP A 86 3.42 -1.57 12.38
C ASP A 86 4.70 -0.75 12.21
N GLY A 87 5.15 -0.10 13.29
CA GLY A 87 6.33 0.76 13.29
C GLY A 87 6.02 2.20 12.93
N VAL A 88 7.06 3.01 12.87
CA VAL A 88 7.00 4.44 12.53
C VAL A 88 8.15 4.78 11.60
N MET A 89 7.89 5.53 10.55
CA MET A 89 8.89 6.08 9.64
C MET A 89 8.85 7.62 9.65
N PHE A 90 9.96 8.24 9.31
CA PHE A 90 10.10 9.68 9.21
C PHE A 90 10.51 10.06 7.79
N HIS A 91 9.63 10.74 7.10
CA HIS A 91 9.83 11.27 5.76
C HIS A 91 10.43 12.68 5.82
N ARG A 92 11.39 12.96 4.94
CA ARG A 92 11.90 14.30 4.62
C ARG A 92 12.08 14.44 3.12
N ASP A 93 11.74 15.61 2.57
CA ASP A 93 11.87 15.87 1.15
C ASP A 93 12.42 17.25 0.80
N SER A 94 12.71 17.46 -0.49
CA SER A 94 13.23 18.71 -1.02
C SER A 94 12.21 19.85 -1.08
N LEU A 95 10.95 19.60 -0.71
CA LEU A 95 9.94 20.66 -0.53
C LEU A 95 9.99 21.24 0.89
N GLY A 96 10.78 20.63 1.79
CA GLY A 96 10.84 20.97 3.20
C GLY A 96 9.83 20.25 4.06
N SER A 97 9.16 19.21 3.52
CA SER A 97 8.26 18.37 4.31
C SER A 97 9.07 17.55 5.32
N GLU A 98 8.60 17.50 6.55
CA GLU A 98 9.11 16.67 7.64
C GLU A 98 7.91 16.02 8.34
N GLN A 99 7.71 14.71 8.11
CA GLN A 99 6.50 14.05 8.56
C GLN A 99 6.80 12.65 9.08
N GLN A 100 6.33 12.35 10.28
CA GLN A 100 6.20 10.96 10.74
C GLN A 100 4.96 10.33 10.14
N ILE A 101 5.04 9.03 9.89
CA ILE A 101 3.91 8.19 9.55
C ILE A 101 3.84 7.02 10.53
N ALA A 102 2.65 6.78 11.07
CA ALA A 102 2.31 5.69 11.97
C ALA A 102 1.33 4.70 11.30
N PRO A 103 1.06 3.53 11.91
CA PRO A 103 0.13 2.56 11.37
C PRO A 103 -1.26 3.13 11.08
N GLY A 104 -1.78 2.82 9.90
CA GLY A 104 -3.10 3.28 9.43
C GLY A 104 -3.13 4.70 8.90
N GLU A 105 -2.01 5.41 8.86
CA GLU A 105 -1.85 6.70 8.22
C GLU A 105 -1.29 6.54 6.80
N LEU A 106 -1.47 7.54 5.96
CA LEU A 106 -1.00 7.56 4.59
C LEU A 106 -0.02 8.72 4.37
N ASN A 107 1.17 8.42 3.81
CA ASN A 107 2.00 9.40 3.13
C ASN A 107 1.89 9.18 1.62
N TRP A 108 1.52 10.24 0.91
CA TRP A 108 1.42 10.28 -0.54
C TRP A 108 2.30 11.40 -1.09
N MET A 109 3.39 11.03 -1.76
CA MET A 109 4.32 11.98 -2.35
C MET A 109 4.21 11.93 -3.88
N THR A 110 3.68 12.97 -4.48
CA THR A 110 3.66 13.14 -5.94
C THR A 110 4.94 13.79 -6.39
N ALA A 111 5.80 13.03 -7.09
CA ALA A 111 7.10 13.52 -7.54
C ALA A 111 7.00 14.48 -8.73
N GLY A 112 6.07 14.23 -9.65
CA GLY A 112 5.91 15.10 -10.83
C GLY A 112 7.21 15.32 -11.56
N LYS A 113 7.60 16.59 -11.77
CA LYS A 113 8.86 16.97 -12.44
C LYS A 113 10.14 16.71 -11.63
N GLY A 114 10.01 16.21 -10.40
CA GLY A 114 11.14 15.76 -9.58
C GLY A 114 11.03 16.17 -8.12
N ILE A 115 11.35 15.23 -7.23
CA ILE A 115 11.49 15.42 -5.80
C ILE A 115 12.59 14.50 -5.29
N VAL A 116 13.37 14.95 -4.31
CA VAL A 116 14.33 14.13 -3.57
C VAL A 116 13.80 13.92 -2.18
N HIS A 117 13.76 12.68 -1.71
CA HIS A 117 13.32 12.39 -0.34
C HIS A 117 14.17 11.32 0.34
N SER A 118 13.99 11.18 1.64
CA SER A 118 14.54 10.11 2.46
C SER A 118 13.50 9.63 3.46
N GLU A 119 13.58 8.35 3.82
CA GLU A 119 12.72 7.72 4.80
C GLU A 119 13.60 7.07 5.87
N ARG A 120 13.38 7.41 7.12
CA ARG A 120 14.26 6.98 8.22
C ARG A 120 13.47 6.56 9.44
N THR A 121 14.06 5.68 10.21
CA THR A 121 13.56 5.38 11.55
C THR A 121 13.81 6.58 12.49
N PRO A 122 12.78 7.13 13.16
CA PRO A 122 12.95 8.18 14.15
C PRO A 122 13.88 7.76 15.28
N ALA A 123 14.60 8.71 15.90
CA ALA A 123 15.59 8.44 16.95
C ALA A 123 14.98 7.71 18.17
N LEU A 124 13.79 8.09 18.61
CA LEU A 124 13.09 7.44 19.72
C LEU A 124 12.69 6.00 19.38
N GLU A 125 12.26 5.75 18.15
CA GLU A 125 11.93 4.41 17.65
C GLU A 125 13.20 3.54 17.54
N ARG A 126 14.31 4.12 17.09
CA ARG A 126 15.60 3.43 17.01
C ARG A 126 16.14 3.00 18.39
N ALA A 127 15.83 3.76 19.43
CA ALA A 127 16.31 3.48 20.79
C ALA A 127 15.67 2.25 21.45
N ARG A 128 14.61 1.68 20.85
CA ARG A 128 13.86 0.54 21.41
C ARG A 128 13.74 -0.62 20.43
N THR A 129 13.53 -1.82 20.95
CA THR A 129 13.10 -2.96 20.14
C THR A 129 11.66 -2.74 19.68
N ARG A 130 11.40 -2.98 18.40
CA ARG A 130 10.10 -2.72 17.78
C ARG A 130 9.82 -3.64 16.61
N GLN A 131 8.57 -3.78 16.26
CA GLN A 131 8.15 -4.36 14.98
C GLN A 131 8.18 -3.29 13.89
N VAL A 132 8.44 -3.71 12.65
CA VAL A 132 8.29 -2.89 11.46
C VAL A 132 7.58 -3.73 10.40
N PHE A 133 6.48 -3.20 9.87
CA PHE A 133 5.71 -3.88 8.85
C PHE A 133 4.93 -2.86 8.01
N GLY A 134 5.07 -2.93 6.69
CA GLY A 134 4.38 -2.00 5.81
C GLY A 134 4.54 -2.32 4.34
N ILE A 135 3.94 -1.46 3.54
CA ILE A 135 3.95 -1.49 2.07
C ILE A 135 4.50 -0.16 1.57
N GLN A 136 5.42 -0.27 0.62
CA GLN A 136 5.83 0.83 -0.25
C GLN A 136 5.34 0.54 -1.65
N SER A 137 4.57 1.46 -2.24
CA SER A 137 4.14 1.32 -3.62
C SER A 137 4.38 2.59 -4.42
N TRP A 138 4.49 2.46 -5.75
CA TRP A 138 4.61 3.59 -6.67
C TRP A 138 3.47 3.55 -7.67
N VAL A 139 2.95 4.73 -7.94
CA VAL A 139 1.84 4.97 -8.86
C VAL A 139 2.35 5.86 -9.98
N ALA A 140 2.38 5.35 -11.21
CA ALA A 140 2.76 6.13 -12.40
C ALA A 140 1.80 7.28 -12.61
N LEU A 141 2.33 8.44 -12.93
CA LEU A 141 1.51 9.57 -13.36
C LEU A 141 1.13 9.41 -14.84
N PRO A 142 -0.10 9.77 -15.22
CA PRO A 142 -0.47 9.89 -16.62
C PRO A 142 0.46 10.89 -17.34
N LYS A 143 0.75 10.67 -18.62
CA LYS A 143 1.65 11.50 -19.41
C LYS A 143 1.38 13.00 -19.31
N ALA A 144 0.12 13.39 -19.23
CA ALA A 144 -0.28 14.80 -19.07
C ALA A 144 0.11 15.40 -17.70
N HIS A 145 0.49 14.57 -16.73
CA HIS A 145 0.80 14.94 -15.35
C HIS A 145 2.22 14.54 -14.90
N GLU A 146 3.02 13.92 -15.78
CA GLU A 146 4.38 13.48 -15.44
C GLU A 146 5.26 14.62 -14.93
N GLU A 147 5.07 15.83 -15.45
CA GLU A 147 5.82 17.03 -15.06
C GLU A 147 5.01 17.98 -14.15
N THR A 148 3.98 17.50 -13.48
CA THR A 148 3.23 18.31 -12.51
C THR A 148 4.14 18.81 -11.39
N LYS A 149 3.73 19.89 -10.71
CA LYS A 149 4.45 20.39 -9.53
C LYS A 149 4.47 19.29 -8.45
N PRO A 150 5.64 18.99 -7.86
CA PRO A 150 5.73 18.00 -6.79
C PRO A 150 4.93 18.45 -5.57
N THR A 151 4.31 17.48 -4.88
CA THR A 151 3.52 17.69 -3.66
C THR A 151 3.75 16.55 -2.67
N PHE A 152 3.50 16.84 -1.40
CA PHE A 152 3.47 15.86 -0.33
C PHE A 152 2.17 16.02 0.46
N GLU A 153 1.48 14.92 0.70
CA GLU A 153 0.24 14.85 1.48
C GLU A 153 0.38 13.78 2.57
N HIS A 154 0.06 14.15 3.79
CA HIS A 154 -0.11 13.20 4.90
C HIS A 154 -1.59 13.16 5.28
N VAL A 155 -2.13 11.96 5.39
CA VAL A 155 -3.53 11.75 5.76
C VAL A 155 -3.59 10.89 7.01
N ALA A 156 -4.12 11.47 8.08
CA ALA A 156 -4.32 10.76 9.33
C ALA A 156 -5.37 9.65 9.20
N THR A 157 -5.24 8.61 10.01
CA THR A 157 -6.16 7.46 10.05
C THR A 157 -7.64 7.86 10.12
N SER A 158 -7.95 8.91 10.91
CA SER A 158 -9.33 9.38 11.10
C SER A 158 -9.95 10.04 9.87
N ALA A 159 -9.13 10.51 8.92
CA ALA A 159 -9.59 11.12 7.69
C ALA A 159 -9.78 10.11 6.54
N LEU A 160 -9.19 8.90 6.67
CA LEU A 160 -9.35 7.83 5.69
C LEU A 160 -10.68 7.09 5.92
N PRO A 161 -11.53 6.93 4.89
CA PRO A 161 -12.79 6.22 5.03
C PRO A 161 -12.59 4.78 5.50
N LEU A 162 -13.32 4.37 6.53
CA LEU A 162 -13.40 3.00 7.03
C LEU A 162 -14.82 2.49 6.85
N LEU A 163 -14.95 1.44 6.06
CA LEU A 163 -16.17 0.69 5.90
C LEU A 163 -16.06 -0.59 6.74
N SER A 164 -17.00 -0.83 7.64
CA SER A 164 -17.00 -2.02 8.49
C SER A 164 -18.37 -2.65 8.51
N ASP A 165 -18.42 -3.95 8.23
CA ASP A 165 -19.65 -4.72 8.16
C ASP A 165 -19.37 -6.23 8.28
N HIS A 166 -20.09 -6.93 9.16
CA HIS A 166 -20.11 -8.41 9.29
C HIS A 166 -18.71 -9.09 9.24
N GLY A 167 -17.73 -8.54 9.95
CA GLY A 167 -16.37 -9.12 10.02
C GLY A 167 -15.48 -8.74 8.85
N ARG A 168 -15.88 -7.73 8.07
CA ARG A 168 -15.09 -7.08 7.01
C ARG A 168 -14.76 -5.66 7.42
N GLU A 169 -13.52 -5.27 7.30
CA GLU A 169 -13.08 -3.89 7.45
C GLU A 169 -12.32 -3.51 6.19
N VAL A 170 -12.70 -2.41 5.55
CA VAL A 170 -12.07 -1.86 4.35
C VAL A 170 -11.73 -0.40 4.62
N ARG A 171 -10.45 -0.10 4.69
CA ARG A 171 -9.96 1.28 4.74
C ARG A 171 -9.55 1.71 3.35
N VAL A 172 -10.20 2.76 2.84
CA VAL A 172 -9.89 3.31 1.51
C VAL A 172 -8.67 4.21 1.63
N VAL A 173 -7.50 3.69 1.24
CA VAL A 173 -6.21 4.38 1.36
C VAL A 173 -6.06 5.43 0.28
N ALA A 174 -6.38 5.11 -0.99
CA ALA A 174 -6.36 6.07 -2.09
C ALA A 174 -7.43 5.73 -3.13
N GLY A 175 -7.89 6.75 -3.86
CA GLY A 175 -8.92 6.62 -4.89
C GLY A 175 -10.30 6.28 -4.32
N SER A 176 -11.09 5.52 -5.08
CA SER A 176 -12.51 5.26 -4.75
C SER A 176 -12.85 3.78 -4.89
N ILE A 177 -13.53 3.22 -3.88
CA ILE A 177 -14.06 1.85 -3.91
C ILE A 177 -15.25 1.73 -2.96
N TYR A 178 -16.23 0.90 -3.29
CA TYR A 178 -17.45 0.65 -2.50
C TYR A 178 -18.20 1.93 -2.11
N GLY A 179 -18.20 2.94 -3.00
CA GLY A 179 -18.88 4.22 -2.77
C GLY A 179 -18.18 5.15 -1.78
N ALA A 180 -16.97 4.84 -1.33
CA ALA A 180 -16.15 5.70 -0.49
C ALA A 180 -14.92 6.19 -1.26
N THR A 181 -14.50 7.43 -0.98
CA THR A 181 -13.37 8.09 -1.65
C THR A 181 -12.39 8.61 -0.62
N SER A 182 -11.11 8.25 -0.77
CA SER A 182 -10.01 8.80 0.01
C SER A 182 -9.84 10.29 -0.29
N PRO A 183 -9.46 11.11 0.71
CA PRO A 183 -9.24 12.54 0.49
C PRO A 183 -7.95 12.85 -0.31
N VAL A 184 -7.02 11.90 -0.45
CA VAL A 184 -5.76 12.12 -1.18
C VAL A 184 -6.02 12.36 -2.66
N LYS A 185 -5.30 13.32 -3.24
CA LYS A 185 -5.44 13.65 -4.66
C LYS A 185 -4.68 12.66 -5.52
N THR A 186 -5.40 11.94 -6.37
CA THR A 186 -4.84 11.08 -7.41
C THR A 186 -4.92 11.74 -8.78
N HIS A 187 -4.02 11.39 -9.72
CA HIS A 187 -3.99 11.91 -11.08
C HIS A 187 -4.56 10.93 -12.11
N SER A 188 -4.95 9.73 -11.67
CA SER A 188 -5.62 8.71 -12.46
C SER A 188 -6.68 8.03 -11.63
N GLU A 189 -7.63 7.39 -12.29
CA GLU A 189 -8.58 6.51 -11.64
C GLU A 189 -7.84 5.31 -11.06
N LEU A 190 -8.07 5.03 -9.78
CA LEU A 190 -7.48 3.90 -9.06
C LEU A 190 -8.25 3.64 -7.77
N PHE A 191 -7.98 2.50 -7.16
CA PHE A 191 -8.24 2.29 -5.75
C PHE A 191 -7.05 1.60 -5.08
N TYR A 192 -6.80 1.97 -3.83
CA TYR A 192 -5.93 1.25 -2.91
C TYR A 192 -6.68 1.10 -1.59
N ALA A 193 -6.89 -0.13 -1.16
CA ALA A 193 -7.62 -0.44 0.06
C ALA A 193 -6.83 -1.41 0.94
N ASP A 194 -6.79 -1.12 2.23
CA ASP A 194 -6.38 -2.08 3.26
C ASP A 194 -7.62 -2.82 3.76
N VAL A 195 -7.59 -4.15 3.65
CA VAL A 195 -8.74 -5.01 3.91
C VAL A 195 -8.41 -6.02 4.98
N LYS A 196 -9.24 -6.07 6.04
CA LYS A 196 -9.20 -7.10 7.08
C LYS A 196 -10.47 -7.94 7.02
N LEU A 197 -10.30 -9.25 6.87
CA LEU A 197 -11.40 -10.21 6.80
C LEU A 197 -11.29 -11.17 7.96
N ARG A 198 -12.40 -11.39 8.67
CA ARG A 198 -12.52 -12.53 9.58
C ARG A 198 -12.66 -13.82 8.79
N ALA A 199 -12.24 -14.94 9.38
CA ALA A 199 -12.40 -16.26 8.78
C ALA A 199 -13.85 -16.50 8.35
N GLY A 200 -14.04 -17.07 7.16
CA GLY A 200 -15.35 -17.36 6.58
C GLY A 200 -16.08 -16.16 5.97
N THR A 201 -15.52 -14.94 6.06
CA THR A 201 -16.13 -13.78 5.38
C THR A 201 -15.62 -13.62 3.96
N LYS A 202 -16.45 -13.03 3.09
CA LYS A 202 -16.14 -12.77 1.69
C LYS A 202 -16.34 -11.29 1.38
N LEU A 203 -15.47 -10.74 0.57
CA LEU A 203 -15.58 -9.38 0.05
C LEU A 203 -15.45 -9.43 -1.47
N PRO A 204 -16.51 -9.10 -2.22
CA PRO A 204 -16.44 -9.06 -3.67
C PRO A 204 -15.58 -7.89 -4.16
N LEU A 205 -14.73 -8.15 -5.14
CA LEU A 205 -14.01 -7.08 -5.83
C LEU A 205 -14.93 -6.44 -6.88
N PRO A 206 -15.03 -5.11 -6.90
CA PRO A 206 -15.80 -4.39 -7.89
C PRO A 206 -15.33 -4.71 -9.32
N VAL A 207 -16.27 -4.82 -10.26
CA VAL A 207 -15.97 -5.13 -11.66
C VAL A 207 -15.69 -3.87 -12.51
N GLU A 208 -15.92 -2.71 -11.95
CA GLU A 208 -15.79 -1.42 -12.62
C GLU A 208 -14.33 -1.09 -12.98
N HIS A 209 -13.38 -1.65 -12.24
CA HIS A 209 -11.96 -1.50 -12.53
C HIS A 209 -11.48 -2.65 -13.41
N GLU A 210 -10.93 -2.33 -14.57
CA GLU A 210 -10.45 -3.33 -15.54
C GLU A 210 -9.30 -4.16 -14.97
N GLU A 211 -8.32 -3.52 -14.35
CA GLU A 211 -7.18 -4.19 -13.71
C GLU A 211 -7.28 -4.15 -12.19
N ARG A 212 -7.19 -5.33 -11.56
CA ARG A 212 -7.31 -5.49 -10.11
C ARG A 212 -6.28 -6.47 -9.60
N GLY A 213 -5.69 -6.17 -8.45
CA GLY A 213 -4.77 -7.05 -7.75
C GLY A 213 -5.14 -7.21 -6.29
N ILE A 214 -4.87 -8.38 -5.75
CA ILE A 214 -4.97 -8.66 -4.32
C ILE A 214 -3.57 -9.02 -3.85
N TYR A 215 -3.09 -8.33 -2.82
CA TYR A 215 -1.87 -8.68 -2.12
C TYR A 215 -2.21 -9.20 -0.73
N ILE A 216 -1.77 -10.41 -0.42
CA ILE A 216 -1.97 -11.00 0.91
C ILE A 216 -0.77 -10.62 1.78
N ALA A 217 -0.92 -9.60 2.59
CA ALA A 217 0.13 -9.10 3.47
C ALA A 217 0.33 -10.02 4.68
N GLU A 218 -0.76 -10.50 5.27
CA GLU A 218 -0.75 -11.38 6.43
C GLU A 218 -1.93 -12.35 6.38
N ILE A 219 -1.70 -13.60 6.76
CA ILE A 219 -2.74 -14.59 7.00
C ILE A 219 -2.76 -14.87 8.49
N GLY A 220 -3.89 -14.62 9.14
CA GLY A 220 -4.09 -14.94 10.55
C GLY A 220 -3.91 -16.44 10.81
N LYS A 221 -3.46 -16.80 12.02
CA LYS A 221 -3.39 -18.20 12.43
C LYS A 221 -4.81 -18.75 12.47
N ALA A 222 -5.09 -19.80 11.68
CA ALA A 222 -6.26 -20.62 11.90
C ALA A 222 -6.11 -21.25 13.28
N HIS A 223 -7.04 -20.98 14.18
CA HIS A 223 -7.20 -21.80 15.38
C HIS A 223 -7.81 -23.13 14.90
N VAL A 224 -7.00 -24.16 14.85
CA VAL A 224 -7.42 -25.55 14.63
C VAL A 224 -7.96 -26.08 15.96
#